data_12ba0755c2e88d503cd1290ca149194c
#
_entry.id   12ba0755c2e88d503cd1290ca149194c
#
_cell.length_a   1.000
_cell.length_b   1.000
_cell.length_c   1.000
_cell.angle_alpha   90.00
_cell.angle_beta   90.00
_cell.angle_gamma   90.00
#
_symmetry.space_group_name_H-M   'P 1'
#
loop_
_entity.id
_entity.type
_entity.pdbx_description
1 polymer ?
#
loop_
_entity_poly.entity_id
_entity_poly.type
_entity_poly.pdbx_seq_one_letter_code
_entity_poly.pdbx_strand_id
1 'polypeptide(L)'
;FGGTSVGSPERIKGVAQLINDGEKKIVVLSAMSGTTNSLVEISDYLHKKNPEGANEVINKLERKYKQHISELYSTEEYKQKTWSLIKDIFNGIRSFTKDIFTLFEERVILAQGELMSTNMMTNYLLEQGVNVVLLPALEYMRTDKNGEPDTTYIKNKLGAQLEMHPDADLYITQGYICRNAYGEVDNLQRGGSDYGASLIGAAIN
;
A
#
# COMPACT_ATOMS: atom_id res chain seq x y z
N PHE A 1 -10.16 -4.74 -2.74
CA PHE A 1 -10.16 -4.44 -4.18
C PHE A 1 -8.77 -4.70 -4.76
N GLY A 2 -8.72 -5.46 -5.85
CA GLY A 2 -7.50 -5.80 -6.55
C GLY A 2 -6.91 -4.64 -7.37
N GLY A 3 -5.68 -4.84 -7.87
CA GLY A 3 -4.94 -3.81 -8.61
C GLY A 3 -5.65 -3.27 -9.85
N THR A 4 -6.45 -4.10 -10.53
CA THR A 4 -7.26 -3.66 -11.67
C THR A 4 -8.35 -2.68 -11.23
N SER A 5 -8.96 -2.89 -10.06
CA SER A 5 -10.01 -2.02 -9.54
C SER A 5 -9.53 -0.63 -9.13
N VAL A 6 -8.24 -0.48 -8.83
CA VAL A 6 -7.60 0.79 -8.48
C VAL A 6 -6.52 1.21 -9.49
N GLY A 7 -6.57 0.66 -10.71
CA GLY A 7 -5.53 0.79 -11.71
C GLY A 7 -5.50 2.11 -12.51
N SER A 8 -6.49 2.96 -12.34
CA SER A 8 -6.55 4.28 -12.97
C SER A 8 -7.30 5.29 -12.09
N PRO A 9 -7.14 6.60 -12.33
CA PRO A 9 -7.89 7.63 -11.61
C PRO A 9 -9.41 7.42 -11.64
N GLU A 10 -9.99 7.08 -12.78
CA GLU A 10 -11.43 6.81 -12.92
C GLU A 10 -11.88 5.62 -12.08
N ARG A 11 -11.07 4.56 -12.04
CA ARG A 11 -11.36 3.36 -11.24
C ARG A 11 -11.24 3.64 -9.74
N ILE A 12 -10.26 4.43 -9.32
CA ILE A 12 -10.13 4.87 -7.93
C ILE A 12 -11.37 5.67 -7.52
N LYS A 13 -11.84 6.61 -8.36
CA LYS A 13 -13.08 7.35 -8.13
C LYS A 13 -14.30 6.45 -8.04
N GLY A 14 -14.39 5.44 -8.93
CA GLY A 14 -15.46 4.45 -8.90
C GLY A 14 -15.48 3.60 -7.64
N VAL A 15 -14.32 3.11 -7.19
CA VAL A 15 -14.21 2.37 -5.92
C VAL A 15 -14.56 3.29 -4.74
N ALA A 16 -14.08 4.53 -4.73
CA ALA A 16 -14.39 5.49 -3.68
C ALA A 16 -15.90 5.74 -3.54
N GLN A 17 -16.62 5.86 -4.66
CA GLN A 17 -18.08 5.96 -4.64
C GLN A 17 -18.77 4.71 -4.09
N LEU A 18 -18.26 3.52 -4.47
CA LEU A 18 -18.82 2.24 -4.04
C LEU A 18 -18.65 2.00 -2.53
N ILE A 19 -17.51 2.38 -1.95
CA ILE A 19 -17.22 2.15 -0.53
C ILE A 19 -17.77 3.23 0.40
N ASN A 20 -18.11 4.39 -0.12
CA ASN A 20 -18.67 5.52 0.66
C ASN A 20 -20.21 5.46 0.69
N ASP A 21 -20.74 4.38 1.24
CA ASP A 21 -22.17 4.11 1.35
C ASP A 21 -22.75 4.38 2.75
N GLY A 22 -21.94 4.94 3.66
CA GLY A 22 -22.32 5.26 5.03
C GLY A 22 -22.23 4.09 6.02
N GLU A 23 -21.84 2.90 5.57
CA GLU A 23 -21.63 1.76 6.46
C GLU A 23 -20.19 1.71 6.98
N LYS A 24 -20.03 1.31 8.25
CA LYS A 24 -18.71 1.14 8.85
C LYS A 24 -18.01 -0.08 8.28
N LYS A 25 -16.81 0.13 7.71
CA LYS A 25 -16.06 -0.96 7.05
C LYS A 25 -14.56 -0.73 6.98
N ILE A 26 -13.83 -1.83 6.84
CA ILE A 26 -12.40 -1.84 6.50
C ILE A 26 -12.26 -2.27 5.04
N VAL A 27 -11.60 -1.47 4.24
CA VAL A 27 -11.36 -1.71 2.82
C VAL A 27 -9.89 -2.03 2.60
N VAL A 28 -9.62 -3.20 2.05
CA VAL A 28 -8.27 -3.69 1.75
C VAL A 28 -7.98 -3.43 0.27
N LEU A 29 -6.87 -2.77 -0.01
CA LEU A 29 -6.45 -2.44 -1.37
C LEU A 29 -5.13 -3.11 -1.73
N SER A 30 -5.04 -3.56 -2.97
CA SER A 30 -3.79 -3.95 -3.62
C SER A 30 -3.06 -2.73 -4.19
N ALA A 31 -1.81 -2.94 -4.61
CA ALA A 31 -1.10 -1.99 -5.47
C ALA A 31 -1.88 -1.72 -6.77
N MET A 32 -1.70 -0.55 -7.36
CA MET A 32 -2.26 -0.24 -8.68
C MET A 32 -1.74 -1.21 -9.74
N SER A 33 -2.59 -1.53 -10.72
CA SER A 33 -2.25 -2.45 -11.82
C SER A 33 -0.92 -2.09 -12.49
N GLY A 34 -0.05 -3.07 -12.64
CA GLY A 34 1.29 -2.95 -13.22
C GLY A 34 2.37 -2.42 -12.26
N THR A 35 2.02 -1.90 -11.09
CA THR A 35 3.01 -1.39 -10.13
C THR A 35 3.87 -2.52 -9.57
N THR A 36 3.27 -3.61 -9.12
CA THR A 36 4.01 -4.76 -8.58
C THR A 36 5.01 -5.30 -9.59
N ASN A 37 4.61 -5.45 -10.87
CA ASN A 37 5.52 -5.89 -11.92
C ASN A 37 6.71 -4.93 -12.11
N SER A 38 6.47 -3.62 -12.07
CA SER A 38 7.55 -2.63 -12.16
C SER A 38 8.48 -2.69 -10.94
N LEU A 39 7.94 -2.91 -9.73
CA LEU A 39 8.75 -3.05 -8.52
C LEU A 39 9.60 -4.33 -8.53
N VAL A 40 9.05 -5.43 -9.06
CA VAL A 40 9.81 -6.67 -9.29
C VAL A 40 10.93 -6.43 -10.30
N GLU A 41 10.64 -5.77 -11.42
CA GLU A 41 11.64 -5.44 -12.45
C GLU A 41 12.77 -4.55 -11.90
N ILE A 42 12.44 -3.56 -11.06
CA ILE A 42 13.43 -2.73 -10.35
C ILE A 42 14.33 -3.62 -9.48
N SER A 43 13.74 -4.52 -8.69
CA SER A 43 14.47 -5.44 -7.82
C SER A 43 15.38 -6.38 -8.63
N ASP A 44 14.91 -6.91 -9.75
CA ASP A 44 15.70 -7.73 -10.66
C ASP A 44 16.94 -7.00 -11.20
N TYR A 45 16.79 -5.73 -11.59
CA TYR A 45 17.93 -4.93 -12.02
C TYR A 45 18.92 -4.69 -10.88
N LEU A 46 18.43 -4.44 -9.65
CA LEU A 46 19.30 -4.22 -8.48
C LEU A 46 20.06 -5.50 -8.09
N HIS A 47 19.42 -6.66 -8.12
CA HIS A 47 20.10 -7.96 -7.93
C HIS A 47 21.19 -8.21 -8.97
N LYS A 48 20.98 -7.77 -10.21
CA LYS A 48 21.97 -7.84 -11.30
C LYS A 48 23.02 -6.73 -11.25
N LYS A 49 23.01 -5.89 -10.21
CA LYS A 49 23.90 -4.73 -10.07
C LYS A 49 23.82 -3.76 -11.27
N ASN A 50 22.62 -3.57 -11.78
CA ASN A 50 22.32 -2.63 -12.87
C ASN A 50 21.48 -1.46 -12.35
N PRO A 51 22.07 -0.46 -11.69
CA PRO A 51 21.32 0.70 -11.15
C PRO A 51 20.74 1.58 -12.26
N GLU A 52 21.32 1.61 -13.45
CA GLU A 52 20.83 2.40 -14.58
C GLU A 52 19.49 1.84 -15.06
N GLY A 53 19.39 0.52 -15.30
CA GLY A 53 18.16 -0.15 -15.66
C GLY A 53 17.07 0.03 -14.57
N ALA A 54 17.45 -0.11 -13.31
CA ALA A 54 16.53 0.15 -12.20
C ALA A 54 15.98 1.58 -12.23
N ASN A 55 16.85 2.59 -12.41
CA ASN A 55 16.45 3.99 -12.46
C ASN A 55 15.54 4.31 -13.64
N GLU A 56 15.72 3.67 -14.79
CA GLU A 56 14.81 3.84 -15.94
C GLU A 56 13.38 3.40 -15.60
N VAL A 57 13.24 2.23 -14.97
CA VAL A 57 11.93 1.71 -14.54
C VAL A 57 11.32 2.60 -13.45
N ILE A 58 12.12 3.02 -12.46
CA ILE A 58 11.68 3.95 -11.41
C ILE A 58 11.16 5.24 -12.03
N ASN A 59 11.89 5.85 -12.95
CA ASN A 59 11.49 7.10 -13.60
C ASN A 59 10.20 6.95 -14.42
N LYS A 60 10.02 5.81 -15.09
CA LYS A 60 8.79 5.51 -15.84
C LYS A 60 7.59 5.37 -14.89
N LEU A 61 7.76 4.64 -13.80
CA LEU A 61 6.71 4.42 -12.81
C LEU A 61 6.34 5.74 -12.11
N GLU A 62 7.33 6.54 -11.72
CA GLU A 62 7.14 7.84 -11.09
C GLU A 62 6.34 8.81 -11.98
N ARG A 63 6.66 8.88 -13.28
CA ARG A 63 5.88 9.67 -14.23
C ARG A 63 4.42 9.25 -14.31
N LYS A 64 4.17 7.93 -14.32
CA LYS A 64 2.81 7.36 -14.30
C LYS A 64 2.04 7.83 -13.04
N TYR A 65 2.66 7.73 -11.87
CA TYR A 65 2.02 8.16 -10.62
C TYR A 65 1.77 9.67 -10.60
N LYS A 66 2.72 10.47 -11.08
CA LYS A 66 2.55 11.93 -11.18
C LYS A 66 1.36 12.31 -12.07
N GLN A 67 1.22 11.65 -13.21
CA GLN A 67 0.07 11.83 -14.09
C GLN A 67 -1.24 11.44 -13.40
N HIS A 68 -1.29 10.25 -12.79
CA HIS A 68 -2.49 9.78 -12.08
C HIS A 68 -2.91 10.71 -10.96
N ILE A 69 -1.96 11.26 -10.19
CA ILE A 69 -2.24 12.25 -9.15
C ILE A 69 -2.83 13.53 -9.74
N SER A 70 -2.30 14.02 -10.87
CA SER A 70 -2.83 15.22 -11.52
C SER A 70 -4.26 15.07 -12.03
N GLU A 71 -4.65 13.85 -12.42
CA GLU A 71 -5.98 13.51 -12.94
C GLU A 71 -6.98 13.12 -11.81
N LEU A 72 -6.47 12.58 -10.71
CA LEU A 72 -7.29 12.08 -9.60
C LEU A 72 -7.87 13.22 -8.75
N TYR A 73 -7.02 14.14 -8.33
CA TYR A 73 -7.39 15.21 -7.40
C TYR A 73 -7.87 16.46 -8.12
N SER A 74 -8.84 17.16 -7.52
CA SER A 74 -9.39 18.41 -8.02
C SER A 74 -8.64 19.63 -7.51
N THR A 75 -8.13 19.58 -6.27
CA THR A 75 -7.45 20.70 -5.61
C THR A 75 -5.93 20.59 -5.67
N GLU A 76 -5.25 21.72 -5.80
CA GLU A 76 -3.78 21.77 -5.77
C GLU A 76 -3.22 21.32 -4.41
N GLU A 77 -3.93 21.59 -3.33
CA GLU A 77 -3.55 21.14 -1.99
C GLU A 77 -3.36 19.63 -1.95
N TYR A 78 -4.37 18.84 -2.36
CA TYR A 78 -4.31 17.38 -2.34
C TYR A 78 -3.37 16.79 -3.40
N LYS A 79 -3.24 17.45 -4.57
CA LYS A 79 -2.21 17.09 -5.56
C LYS A 79 -0.81 17.20 -4.96
N GLN A 80 -0.49 18.33 -4.36
CA GLN A 80 0.83 18.57 -3.77
C GLN A 80 1.10 17.66 -2.56
N LYS A 81 0.14 17.53 -1.65
CA LYS A 81 0.22 16.66 -0.49
C LYS A 81 0.51 15.21 -0.89
N THR A 82 -0.26 14.68 -1.82
CA THR A 82 -0.11 13.30 -2.28
C THR A 82 1.17 13.12 -3.08
N TRP A 83 1.49 14.07 -3.96
CA TRP A 83 2.73 14.00 -4.72
C TRP A 83 3.98 14.05 -3.84
N SER A 84 4.01 14.87 -2.81
CA SER A 84 5.13 14.92 -1.86
C SER A 84 5.37 13.55 -1.22
N LEU A 85 4.32 12.91 -0.72
CA LEU A 85 4.39 11.58 -0.11
C LEU A 85 4.87 10.52 -1.12
N ILE A 86 4.29 10.48 -2.32
CA ILE A 86 4.66 9.51 -3.36
C ILE A 86 6.09 9.73 -3.84
N LYS A 87 6.52 10.98 -3.98
CA LYS A 87 7.89 11.34 -4.34
C LYS A 87 8.90 10.86 -3.29
N ASP A 88 8.57 10.97 -2.01
CA ASP A 88 9.44 10.47 -0.93
C ASP A 88 9.58 8.95 -1.00
N ILE A 89 8.51 8.23 -1.33
CA ILE A 89 8.55 6.78 -1.60
C ILE A 89 9.52 6.48 -2.76
N PHE A 90 9.41 7.16 -3.88
CA PHE A 90 10.33 6.97 -5.02
C PHE A 90 11.78 7.32 -4.68
N ASN A 91 12.00 8.36 -3.89
CA ASN A 91 13.35 8.71 -3.39
C ASN A 91 13.92 7.59 -2.50
N GLY A 92 13.08 6.98 -1.65
CA GLY A 92 13.44 5.80 -0.86
C GLY A 92 13.83 4.61 -1.74
N ILE A 93 13.04 4.30 -2.78
CA ILE A 93 13.38 3.23 -3.73
C ILE A 93 14.71 3.52 -4.44
N ARG A 94 14.96 4.77 -4.86
CA ARG A 94 16.24 5.17 -5.48
C ARG A 94 17.43 5.03 -4.55
N SER A 95 17.26 5.17 -3.24
CA SER A 95 18.37 5.01 -2.30
C SER A 95 18.99 3.61 -2.39
N PHE A 96 18.18 2.58 -2.65
CA PHE A 96 18.67 1.20 -2.79
C PHE A 96 19.56 0.97 -4.02
N THR A 97 19.59 1.89 -4.99
CA THR A 97 20.49 1.79 -6.15
C THR A 97 21.97 2.02 -5.79
N LYS A 98 22.25 2.51 -4.59
CA LYS A 98 23.60 2.88 -4.13
C LYS A 98 24.21 1.87 -3.16
N ASP A 99 23.42 0.95 -2.62
CA ASP A 99 23.79 0.07 -1.54
C ASP A 99 23.79 -1.40 -1.96
N ILE A 100 24.18 -2.28 -1.03
CA ILE A 100 24.05 -3.74 -1.20
C ILE A 100 22.56 -4.07 -1.20
N PHE A 101 22.13 -4.82 -2.20
CA PHE A 101 20.73 -5.20 -2.37
C PHE A 101 20.52 -6.69 -2.05
N THR A 102 19.64 -6.97 -1.11
CA THR A 102 19.31 -8.32 -0.65
C THR A 102 17.80 -8.57 -0.73
N LEU A 103 17.35 -9.75 -0.34
CA LEU A 103 15.93 -10.07 -0.24
C LEU A 103 15.18 -9.18 0.77
N PHE A 104 15.89 -8.63 1.75
CA PHE A 104 15.30 -7.70 2.70
C PHE A 104 14.87 -6.39 2.01
N GLU A 105 15.79 -5.76 1.25
CA GLU A 105 15.51 -4.54 0.51
C GLU A 105 14.45 -4.78 -0.59
N GLU A 106 14.48 -5.94 -1.23
CA GLU A 106 13.44 -6.35 -2.21
C GLU A 106 12.05 -6.34 -1.58
N ARG A 107 11.86 -6.94 -0.41
CA ARG A 107 10.57 -6.94 0.30
C ARG A 107 10.10 -5.53 0.66
N VAL A 108 11.01 -4.67 1.06
CA VAL A 108 10.71 -3.25 1.31
C VAL A 108 10.25 -2.56 0.02
N ILE A 109 10.92 -2.79 -1.11
CA ILE A 109 10.51 -2.22 -2.40
C ILE A 109 9.14 -2.73 -2.80
N LEU A 110 8.89 -4.04 -2.73
CA LEU A 110 7.61 -4.63 -3.12
C LEU A 110 6.43 -4.09 -2.29
N ALA A 111 6.66 -3.78 -1.00
CA ALA A 111 5.64 -3.20 -0.14
C ALA A 111 5.20 -1.78 -0.56
N GLN A 112 6.01 -1.06 -1.33
CA GLN A 112 5.69 0.32 -1.69
C GLN A 112 4.47 0.45 -2.60
N GLY A 113 4.13 -0.59 -3.36
CA GLY A 113 2.96 -0.59 -4.24
C GLY A 113 1.65 -0.37 -3.48
N GLU A 114 1.42 -1.12 -2.42
CA GLU A 114 0.23 -1.01 -1.57
C GLU A 114 0.26 0.26 -0.73
N LEU A 115 1.43 0.71 -0.28
CA LEU A 115 1.56 1.98 0.43
C LEU A 115 1.17 3.15 -0.47
N MET A 116 1.59 3.16 -1.73
CA MET A 116 1.21 4.21 -2.68
C MET A 116 -0.29 4.22 -2.96
N SER A 117 -0.88 3.07 -3.31
CA SER A 117 -2.31 2.99 -3.69
C SER A 117 -3.24 3.37 -2.55
N THR A 118 -2.96 2.91 -1.33
CA THR A 118 -3.81 3.19 -0.16
C THR A 118 -3.71 4.64 0.28
N ASN A 119 -2.53 5.25 0.21
CA ASN A 119 -2.39 6.68 0.48
C ASN A 119 -3.12 7.53 -0.56
N MET A 120 -3.06 7.17 -1.85
CA MET A 120 -3.80 7.86 -2.90
C MET A 120 -5.31 7.78 -2.67
N MET A 121 -5.85 6.61 -2.36
CA MET A 121 -7.27 6.43 -2.07
C MET A 121 -7.70 7.21 -0.83
N THR A 122 -6.95 7.11 0.26
CA THR A 122 -7.25 7.83 1.50
C THR A 122 -7.28 9.34 1.29
N ASN A 123 -6.26 9.90 0.62
CA ASN A 123 -6.23 11.32 0.34
C ASN A 123 -7.36 11.76 -0.61
N TYR A 124 -7.74 10.93 -1.57
CA TYR A 124 -8.89 11.23 -2.43
C TYR A 124 -10.20 11.28 -1.63
N LEU A 125 -10.43 10.31 -0.75
CA LEU A 125 -11.62 10.31 0.10
C LEU A 125 -11.64 11.51 1.07
N LEU A 126 -10.48 11.89 1.62
CA LEU A 126 -10.36 13.10 2.45
C LEU A 126 -10.68 14.37 1.64
N GLU A 127 -10.21 14.48 0.39
CA GLU A 127 -10.56 15.59 -0.51
C GLU A 127 -12.08 15.67 -0.74
N GLN A 128 -12.76 14.53 -0.77
CA GLN A 128 -14.22 14.47 -0.89
C GLN A 128 -14.97 14.70 0.44
N GLY A 129 -14.25 15.00 1.52
CA GLY A 129 -14.87 15.25 2.84
C GLY A 129 -15.32 13.98 3.58
N VAL A 130 -14.86 12.81 3.18
CA VAL A 130 -15.20 11.53 3.81
C VAL A 130 -14.43 11.35 5.12
N ASN A 131 -15.12 10.86 6.16
CA ASN A 131 -14.50 10.49 7.44
C ASN A 131 -13.78 9.14 7.30
N VAL A 132 -12.55 9.18 6.82
CA VAL A 132 -11.73 8.01 6.50
C VAL A 132 -10.41 8.02 7.28
N VAL A 133 -9.95 6.85 7.67
CA VAL A 133 -8.67 6.62 8.34
C VAL A 133 -7.85 5.59 7.57
N LEU A 134 -6.57 5.86 7.37
CA LEU A 134 -5.60 4.87 6.90
C LEU A 134 -5.13 4.04 8.09
N LEU A 135 -5.34 2.71 8.03
CA LEU A 135 -4.79 1.73 8.97
C LEU A 135 -3.53 1.13 8.36
N PRO A 136 -2.31 1.45 8.87
CA PRO A 136 -1.09 0.88 8.33
C PRO A 136 -0.99 -0.61 8.65
N ALA A 137 -0.97 -1.46 7.63
CA ALA A 137 -0.87 -2.91 7.80
C ALA A 137 0.40 -3.32 8.56
N LEU A 138 1.50 -2.59 8.40
CA LEU A 138 2.74 -2.83 9.12
C LEU A 138 2.65 -2.63 10.64
N GLU A 139 1.57 -2.02 11.15
CA GLU A 139 1.35 -1.85 12.58
C GLU A 139 0.61 -3.02 13.22
N TYR A 140 -0.10 -3.84 12.45
CA TYR A 140 -0.92 -4.91 12.98
C TYR A 140 -0.78 -6.25 12.26
N MET A 141 -0.32 -6.28 11.00
CA MET A 141 -0.17 -7.53 10.24
C MET A 141 1.21 -8.13 10.48
N ARG A 142 1.26 -9.35 11.04
CA ARG A 142 2.51 -10.04 11.35
C ARG A 142 2.42 -11.54 11.07
N THR A 143 3.53 -12.11 10.63
CA THR A 143 3.74 -13.56 10.58
C THR A 143 4.63 -14.02 11.73
N ASP A 144 4.49 -15.28 12.11
CA ASP A 144 5.34 -15.95 13.09
C ASP A 144 6.69 -16.40 12.46
N LYS A 145 7.50 -17.13 13.25
CA LYS A 145 8.81 -17.64 12.79
C LYS A 145 8.74 -18.64 11.65
N ASN A 146 7.58 -19.25 11.43
CA ASN A 146 7.34 -20.23 10.38
C ASN A 146 6.74 -19.54 9.11
N GLY A 147 6.53 -18.24 9.16
CA GLY A 147 5.90 -17.47 8.07
C GLY A 147 4.35 -17.59 8.06
N GLU A 148 3.76 -18.18 9.11
CA GLU A 148 2.31 -18.25 9.24
C GLU A 148 1.75 -17.01 9.95
N PRO A 149 0.51 -16.59 9.65
CA PRO A 149 -0.10 -15.43 10.30
C PRO A 149 -0.18 -15.58 11.83
N ASP A 150 0.33 -14.59 12.54
CA ASP A 150 0.19 -14.50 13.99
C ASP A 150 -1.21 -13.94 14.35
N THR A 151 -2.21 -14.79 14.34
CA THR A 151 -3.62 -14.42 14.48
C THR A 151 -3.92 -13.69 15.78
N THR A 152 -3.28 -14.06 16.88
CA THR A 152 -3.43 -13.41 18.18
C THR A 152 -2.87 -11.99 18.14
N TYR A 153 -1.69 -11.81 17.59
CA TYR A 153 -1.08 -10.50 17.42
C TYR A 153 -1.93 -9.61 16.53
N ILE A 154 -2.36 -10.12 15.37
CA ILE A 154 -3.19 -9.37 14.40
C ILE A 154 -4.47 -8.90 15.08
N LYS A 155 -5.19 -9.79 15.76
CA LYS A 155 -6.44 -9.45 16.47
C LYS A 155 -6.23 -8.33 17.49
N ASN A 156 -5.22 -8.47 18.35
CA ASN A 156 -4.97 -7.49 19.40
C ASN A 156 -4.51 -6.14 18.85
N LYS A 157 -3.62 -6.14 17.87
CA LYS A 157 -3.08 -4.90 17.29
C LYS A 157 -4.07 -4.17 16.39
N LEU A 158 -4.83 -4.92 15.57
CA LEU A 158 -5.89 -4.34 14.77
C LEU A 158 -6.99 -3.75 15.67
N GLY A 159 -7.40 -4.46 16.72
CA GLY A 159 -8.35 -3.94 17.70
C GLY A 159 -7.89 -2.62 18.30
N ALA A 160 -6.63 -2.55 18.75
CA ALA A 160 -6.06 -1.31 19.29
C ALA A 160 -6.04 -0.16 18.26
N GLN A 161 -5.74 -0.44 16.99
CA GLN A 161 -5.79 0.57 15.92
C GLN A 161 -7.22 1.09 15.70
N LEU A 162 -8.22 0.22 15.72
CA LEU A 162 -9.63 0.61 15.58
C LEU A 162 -10.12 1.45 16.78
N GLU A 163 -9.69 1.10 18.00
CA GLU A 163 -10.01 1.84 19.21
C GLU A 163 -9.43 3.26 19.23
N MET A 164 -8.34 3.52 18.52
CA MET A 164 -7.76 4.85 18.36
C MET A 164 -8.63 5.77 17.48
N HIS A 165 -9.51 5.21 16.66
CA HIS A 165 -10.33 5.94 15.71
C HIS A 165 -11.80 5.46 15.74
N PRO A 166 -12.49 5.56 16.91
CA PRO A 166 -13.82 4.96 17.11
C PRO A 166 -14.89 5.63 16.25
N ASP A 167 -14.70 6.90 15.91
CA ASP A 167 -15.67 7.73 15.17
C ASP A 167 -15.49 7.64 13.65
N ALA A 168 -14.49 6.89 13.14
CA ALA A 168 -14.33 6.69 11.71
C ALA A 168 -15.34 5.65 11.19
N ASP A 169 -15.91 5.94 10.04
CA ASP A 169 -16.83 5.03 9.34
C ASP A 169 -16.09 4.15 8.33
N LEU A 170 -15.04 4.69 7.73
CA LEU A 170 -14.29 4.04 6.66
C LEU A 170 -12.81 3.95 7.01
N TYR A 171 -12.27 2.74 6.92
CA TYR A 171 -10.86 2.46 7.11
C TYR A 171 -10.27 1.89 5.82
N ILE A 172 -9.14 2.46 5.38
CA ILE A 172 -8.37 1.95 4.23
C ILE A 172 -7.11 1.28 4.76
N THR A 173 -6.77 0.12 4.23
CA THR A 173 -5.56 -0.59 4.62
C THR A 173 -4.92 -1.33 3.45
N GLN A 174 -3.64 -1.66 3.60
CA GLN A 174 -2.88 -2.41 2.62
C GLN A 174 -3.19 -3.91 2.71
N GLY A 175 -3.38 -4.54 1.57
CA GLY A 175 -3.23 -5.97 1.45
C GLY A 175 -1.77 -6.39 1.31
N TYR A 176 -1.49 -7.67 1.18
CA TYR A 176 -0.19 -8.25 0.81
C TYR A 176 0.97 -8.01 1.80
N ILE A 177 1.13 -6.82 2.39
CA ILE A 177 2.29 -6.45 3.22
C ILE A 177 2.09 -6.81 4.69
N CYS A 178 3.18 -7.18 5.35
CA CYS A 178 3.21 -7.53 6.77
C CYS A 178 4.60 -7.27 7.36
N ARG A 179 4.74 -7.51 8.67
CA ARG A 179 6.05 -7.72 9.30
C ARG A 179 6.25 -9.21 9.57
N ASN A 180 7.50 -9.66 9.53
CA ASN A 180 7.84 -10.99 10.00
C ASN A 180 7.97 -11.04 11.55
N ALA A 181 8.29 -12.21 12.09
CA ALA A 181 8.46 -12.40 13.54
C ALA A 181 9.58 -11.54 14.16
N TYR A 182 10.50 -11.02 13.34
CA TYR A 182 11.63 -10.17 13.76
C TYR A 182 11.34 -8.67 13.60
N GLY A 183 10.13 -8.32 13.15
CA GLY A 183 9.70 -6.93 12.92
C GLY A 183 10.13 -6.33 11.60
N GLU A 184 10.76 -7.11 10.72
CA GLU A 184 11.17 -6.66 9.39
C GLU A 184 9.99 -6.65 8.43
N VAL A 185 10.01 -5.74 7.45
CA VAL A 185 9.00 -5.71 6.37
C VAL A 185 9.06 -6.99 5.56
N ASP A 186 7.90 -7.60 5.36
CA ASP A 186 7.70 -8.82 4.62
C ASP A 186 6.39 -8.79 3.83
N ASN A 187 6.13 -9.82 3.07
CA ASN A 187 4.95 -9.95 2.24
C ASN A 187 4.25 -11.27 2.53
N LEU A 188 2.92 -11.27 2.54
CA LEU A 188 2.11 -12.48 2.63
C LEU A 188 2.27 -13.30 1.35
N GLN A 189 2.77 -14.53 1.46
CA GLN A 189 3.18 -15.33 0.30
C GLN A 189 2.03 -15.92 -0.52
N ARG A 190 0.83 -16.10 0.07
CA ARG A 190 -0.31 -16.72 -0.60
C ARG A 190 -1.49 -15.78 -0.67
N GLY A 191 -2.08 -15.68 -1.86
CA GLY A 191 -3.33 -14.95 -2.06
C GLY A 191 -3.25 -13.43 -1.89
N GLY A 192 -2.06 -12.90 -1.61
CA GLY A 192 -1.78 -11.47 -1.57
C GLY A 192 -2.79 -10.67 -0.72
N SER A 193 -3.48 -9.74 -1.36
CA SER A 193 -4.46 -8.86 -0.72
C SER A 193 -5.74 -9.58 -0.29
N ASP A 194 -6.17 -10.62 -1.00
CA ASP A 194 -7.37 -11.41 -0.65
C ASP A 194 -7.12 -12.18 0.66
N TYR A 195 -5.91 -12.72 0.82
CA TYR A 195 -5.54 -13.39 2.06
C TYR A 195 -5.46 -12.40 3.23
N GLY A 196 -4.87 -11.23 3.01
CA GLY A 196 -4.86 -10.14 4.00
C GLY A 196 -6.28 -9.74 4.43
N ALA A 197 -7.20 -9.58 3.48
CA ALA A 197 -8.59 -9.25 3.76
C ALA A 197 -9.28 -10.34 4.60
N SER A 198 -9.03 -11.63 4.30
CA SER A 198 -9.57 -12.76 5.06
C SER A 198 -9.05 -12.78 6.50
N LEU A 199 -7.76 -12.50 6.72
CA LEU A 199 -7.16 -12.41 8.06
C LEU A 199 -7.76 -11.26 8.88
N ILE A 200 -7.97 -10.10 8.25
CA ILE A 200 -8.63 -8.95 8.87
C ILE A 200 -10.07 -9.31 9.26
N GLY A 201 -10.83 -9.90 8.34
CA GLY A 201 -12.20 -10.35 8.60
C GLY A 201 -12.29 -11.32 9.77
N ALA A 202 -11.37 -12.27 9.86
CA ALA A 202 -11.29 -13.21 10.97
C ALA A 202 -10.90 -12.54 12.31
N ALA A 203 -10.12 -11.46 12.26
CA ALA A 203 -9.66 -10.78 13.47
C ALA A 203 -10.73 -9.89 14.13
N ILE A 204 -11.69 -9.39 13.35
CA ILE A 204 -12.75 -8.49 13.84
C ILE A 204 -14.07 -9.18 14.18
N ASN A 205 -14.19 -10.48 13.92
CA ASN A 205 -15.37 -11.30 14.25
C ASN A 205 -15.31 -11.97 15.62
#